data_c0eab3eeb299145cc1285e71cfae7597
#
_entry.id   c0eab3eeb299145cc1285e71cfae7597
#
_cell.length_a   1.000
_cell.length_b   1.000
_cell.length_c   1.000
_cell.angle_alpha   90.00
_cell.angle_beta   90.00
_cell.angle_gamma   90.00
#
_symmetry.space_group_name_H-M   'P 1'
#
loop_
_entity.id
_entity.type
_entity.pdbx_description
1 polymer ?
#
loop_
_entity_poly.entity_id
_entity_poly.type
_entity_poly.pdbx_seq_one_letter_code
_entity_poly.pdbx_strand_id
1 'polypeptide(L)'
;MRSDLDHLPLHKQRELDLVVEMLFQGLRDATVAATGRRKSGRILKIILFGSYARGDWVDAPLDANRYKSDYDLLVIVNQKDLTDRAAYWDETDQRIVTAYNFEKTLGTPANFIVHSLQEVNDGLAHGRLFFMNILNDGILLYESDDRPLKTPIPKTPDMALAAAEEYFLKYIGDATRFFDLAKVAIERDYCNEAAFLLHQTVENLYQGLLLTFTFYTPYDHNILFLRDLAEDIDRSLFDVWPRGTRRERALYQKLKDAYRKGRYSRHYRISREDLEWLAGHAEVLGQRVHTLCQSRIAELRRAVTDQT
;
A
#
# COMPACT_ATOMS: atom_id res chain seq x y z
N MET A 1 -12.67 -5.45 17.57
CA MET A 1 -12.92 -5.34 16.12
C MET A 1 -14.40 -5.63 15.88
N ARG A 2 -15.11 -4.80 15.12
CA ARG A 2 -16.52 -5.04 14.75
C ARG A 2 -16.62 -5.98 13.54
N SER A 3 -17.80 -6.55 13.31
CA SER A 3 -18.07 -7.43 12.16
C SER A 3 -19.30 -7.01 11.34
N ASP A 4 -19.97 -5.93 11.74
CA ASP A 4 -21.10 -5.39 11.00
C ASP A 4 -20.65 -4.45 9.87
N LEU A 5 -21.44 -4.42 8.79
CA LEU A 5 -21.26 -3.56 7.64
C LEU A 5 -22.45 -2.58 7.45
N ASP A 6 -23.22 -2.33 8.51
CA ASP A 6 -24.47 -1.57 8.44
C ASP A 6 -24.30 -0.13 7.93
N HIS A 7 -23.11 0.44 8.09
CA HIS A 7 -22.76 1.77 7.58
C HIS A 7 -22.53 1.81 6.07
N LEU A 8 -22.39 0.64 5.42
CA LEU A 8 -22.18 0.54 3.98
C LEU A 8 -23.49 0.25 3.24
N PRO A 9 -23.72 0.89 2.08
CA PRO A 9 -24.83 0.54 1.20
C PRO A 9 -24.80 -0.93 0.78
N LEU A 10 -25.96 -1.57 0.59
CA LEU A 10 -26.07 -3.00 0.25
C LEU A 10 -25.25 -3.41 -0.99
N HIS A 11 -25.11 -2.55 -1.99
CA HIS A 11 -24.30 -2.87 -3.16
C HIS A 11 -22.79 -2.96 -2.81
N LYS A 12 -22.31 -2.13 -1.87
CA LYS A 12 -20.93 -2.19 -1.37
C LYS A 12 -20.66 -3.46 -0.56
N GLN A 13 -21.63 -3.86 0.25
CA GLN A 13 -21.54 -5.13 0.99
C GLN A 13 -21.42 -6.31 0.02
N ARG A 14 -22.24 -6.35 -1.05
CA ARG A 14 -22.15 -7.38 -2.10
C ARG A 14 -20.84 -7.38 -2.87
N GLU A 15 -20.27 -6.20 -3.13
CA GLU A 15 -18.95 -6.09 -3.74
C GLU A 15 -17.87 -6.68 -2.83
N LEU A 16 -17.93 -6.43 -1.52
CA LEU A 16 -17.00 -7.01 -0.55
C LEU A 16 -17.13 -8.53 -0.47
N ASP A 17 -18.37 -9.07 -0.47
CA ASP A 17 -18.58 -10.51 -0.53
C ASP A 17 -17.94 -11.13 -1.77
N LEU A 18 -18.08 -10.49 -2.93
CA LEU A 18 -17.46 -10.93 -4.18
C LEU A 18 -15.91 -10.92 -4.08
N VAL A 19 -15.33 -9.87 -3.52
CA VAL A 19 -13.87 -9.78 -3.32
C VAL A 19 -13.39 -10.89 -2.36
N VAL A 20 -14.12 -11.14 -1.28
CA VAL A 20 -13.81 -12.23 -0.33
C VAL A 20 -13.87 -13.60 -1.04
N GLU A 21 -14.87 -13.84 -1.87
CA GLU A 21 -14.96 -15.07 -2.69
C GLU A 21 -13.77 -15.23 -3.64
N MET A 22 -13.35 -14.13 -4.32
CA MET A 22 -12.19 -14.12 -5.20
C MET A 22 -10.90 -14.47 -4.45
N LEU A 23 -10.71 -13.95 -3.23
CA LEU A 23 -9.56 -14.27 -2.38
C LEU A 23 -9.53 -15.76 -1.99
N PHE A 24 -10.67 -16.34 -1.61
CA PHE A 24 -10.76 -17.77 -1.31
C PHE A 24 -10.50 -18.64 -2.53
N GLN A 25 -11.11 -18.30 -3.66
CA GLN A 25 -10.94 -19.05 -4.89
C GLN A 25 -9.48 -18.99 -5.36
N GLY A 26 -8.84 -17.81 -5.32
CA GLY A 26 -7.45 -17.64 -5.71
C GLY A 26 -6.50 -18.50 -4.89
N LEU A 27 -6.65 -18.51 -3.55
CA LEU A 27 -5.82 -19.37 -2.72
C LEU A 27 -6.08 -20.86 -2.98
N ARG A 28 -7.34 -21.27 -3.19
CA ARG A 28 -7.65 -22.66 -3.57
C ARG A 28 -6.97 -23.05 -4.86
N ASP A 29 -7.10 -22.22 -5.91
CA ASP A 29 -6.51 -22.49 -7.23
C ASP A 29 -4.98 -22.59 -7.13
N ALA A 30 -4.35 -21.67 -6.42
CA ALA A 30 -2.89 -21.65 -6.22
C ALA A 30 -2.38 -22.84 -5.39
N THR A 31 -3.22 -23.48 -4.58
CA THR A 31 -2.83 -24.59 -3.71
C THR A 31 -3.32 -25.97 -4.16
N VAL A 32 -4.10 -26.06 -5.25
CA VAL A 32 -4.65 -27.36 -5.77
C VAL A 32 -3.56 -28.41 -5.98
N ALA A 33 -2.42 -28.04 -6.56
CA ALA A 33 -1.30 -28.94 -6.80
C ALA A 33 -0.29 -29.02 -5.64
N ALA A 34 -0.56 -28.34 -4.53
CA ALA A 34 0.36 -28.27 -3.41
C ALA A 34 0.43 -29.59 -2.64
N THR A 35 1.65 -29.96 -2.20
CA THR A 35 1.94 -31.14 -1.37
C THR A 35 2.48 -30.72 0.00
N GLY A 36 2.47 -31.64 0.95
CA GLY A 36 3.01 -31.41 2.28
C GLY A 36 2.25 -30.32 3.05
N ARG A 37 2.96 -29.44 3.73
CA ARG A 37 2.38 -28.36 4.54
C ARG A 37 1.53 -27.39 3.74
N ARG A 38 1.86 -27.14 2.48
CA ARG A 38 1.13 -26.20 1.61
C ARG A 38 -0.31 -26.66 1.33
N LYS A 39 -0.57 -27.98 1.36
CA LYS A 39 -1.92 -28.56 1.20
C LYS A 39 -2.86 -28.13 2.33
N SER A 40 -2.35 -27.80 3.52
CA SER A 40 -3.12 -27.31 4.68
C SER A 40 -3.16 -25.77 4.76
N GLY A 41 -2.74 -25.11 3.69
CA GLY A 41 -2.78 -23.66 3.58
C GLY A 41 -4.20 -23.13 3.61
N ARG A 42 -4.47 -22.12 4.44
CA ARG A 42 -5.81 -21.51 4.54
C ARG A 42 -5.76 -20.07 5.01
N ILE A 43 -6.78 -19.34 4.60
CA ILE A 43 -7.09 -18.03 5.17
C ILE A 43 -7.65 -18.22 6.57
N LEU A 44 -7.15 -17.48 7.53
CA LEU A 44 -7.62 -17.46 8.90
C LEU A 44 -8.59 -16.32 9.15
N LYS A 45 -8.27 -15.13 8.65
CA LYS A 45 -9.09 -13.93 8.80
C LYS A 45 -8.97 -13.06 7.55
N ILE A 46 -10.04 -12.33 7.24
CA ILE A 46 -10.05 -11.24 6.27
C ILE A 46 -10.63 -10.02 7.00
N ILE A 47 -9.88 -8.92 6.99
CA ILE A 47 -10.23 -7.69 7.70
C ILE A 47 -10.25 -6.54 6.70
N LEU A 48 -11.38 -5.85 6.60
CA LEU A 48 -11.48 -4.57 5.89
C LEU A 48 -10.86 -3.48 6.76
N PHE A 49 -10.00 -2.65 6.20
CA PHE A 49 -9.42 -1.49 6.88
C PHE A 49 -9.47 -0.24 5.97
N GLY A 50 -8.83 0.85 6.37
CA GLY A 50 -8.82 2.09 5.59
C GLY A 50 -10.15 2.84 5.63
N SER A 51 -10.39 3.65 4.62
CA SER A 51 -11.51 4.59 4.59
C SER A 51 -12.89 3.93 4.64
N TYR A 52 -13.07 2.77 3.97
CA TYR A 52 -14.33 2.03 4.03
C TYR A 52 -14.62 1.46 5.41
N ALA A 53 -13.61 1.05 6.17
CA ALA A 53 -13.79 0.59 7.54
C ALA A 53 -14.11 1.74 8.50
N ARG A 54 -13.49 2.90 8.31
CA ARG A 54 -13.72 4.10 9.13
C ARG A 54 -15.02 4.82 8.81
N GLY A 55 -15.57 4.65 7.57
CA GLY A 55 -16.78 5.33 7.11
C GLY A 55 -16.52 6.70 6.46
N ASP A 56 -15.28 7.03 6.15
CA ASP A 56 -14.88 8.29 5.52
C ASP A 56 -14.49 8.14 4.04
N TRP A 57 -14.98 7.08 3.38
CA TRP A 57 -14.71 6.82 1.95
C TRP A 57 -15.32 7.86 1.03
N VAL A 58 -14.71 8.03 -0.15
CA VAL A 58 -15.20 8.89 -1.22
C VAL A 58 -15.61 8.03 -2.41
N ASP A 59 -16.88 8.08 -2.80
CA ASP A 59 -17.44 7.28 -3.92
C ASP A 59 -17.85 8.11 -5.13
N ALA A 60 -17.85 9.43 -5.03
CA ALA A 60 -18.29 10.29 -6.11
C ALA A 60 -17.12 11.05 -6.71
N PRO A 61 -16.82 10.89 -8.02
CA PRO A 61 -15.81 11.68 -8.71
C PRO A 61 -16.39 13.07 -9.05
N LEU A 62 -16.80 13.84 -8.03
CA LEU A 62 -17.34 15.20 -8.20
C LEU A 62 -16.22 16.24 -8.33
N ASP A 63 -14.99 15.88 -7.95
CA ASP A 63 -13.83 16.74 -8.08
C ASP A 63 -13.09 16.53 -9.40
N ALA A 64 -12.25 17.51 -9.77
CA ALA A 64 -11.43 17.46 -10.97
C ALA A 64 -10.47 16.26 -11.00
N ASN A 65 -10.14 15.68 -9.83
CA ASN A 65 -9.18 14.61 -9.67
C ASN A 65 -9.79 13.20 -9.74
N ARG A 66 -11.12 13.06 -9.76
CA ARG A 66 -11.83 11.77 -9.87
C ARG A 66 -11.37 10.74 -8.85
N TYR A 67 -11.20 11.15 -7.59
CA TYR A 67 -10.84 10.24 -6.53
C TYR A 67 -11.99 9.29 -6.19
N LYS A 68 -11.65 8.04 -6.04
CA LYS A 68 -12.52 7.01 -5.52
C LYS A 68 -11.72 6.18 -4.53
N SER A 69 -12.27 6.01 -3.33
CA SER A 69 -11.65 5.15 -2.33
C SER A 69 -11.68 3.69 -2.76
N ASP A 70 -10.68 2.94 -2.34
CA ASP A 70 -10.53 1.52 -2.61
C ASP A 70 -10.96 0.70 -1.39
N TYR A 71 -11.33 -0.56 -1.59
CA TYR A 71 -11.41 -1.50 -0.49
C TYR A 71 -10.01 -1.98 -0.13
N ASP A 72 -9.59 -1.76 1.11
CA ASP A 72 -8.32 -2.24 1.63
C ASP A 72 -8.54 -3.44 2.54
N LEU A 73 -7.92 -4.58 2.21
CA LEU A 73 -8.12 -5.84 2.91
C LEU A 73 -6.80 -6.39 3.46
N LEU A 74 -6.83 -6.80 4.71
CA LEU A 74 -5.78 -7.62 5.32
C LEU A 74 -6.22 -9.07 5.32
N VAL A 75 -5.51 -9.90 4.56
CA VAL A 75 -5.70 -11.35 4.51
C VAL A 75 -4.69 -12.01 5.44
N ILE A 76 -5.15 -12.68 6.47
CA ILE A 76 -4.29 -13.39 7.43
C ILE A 76 -4.32 -14.88 7.10
N VAL A 77 -3.14 -15.46 6.83
CA VAL A 77 -2.97 -16.86 6.49
C VAL A 77 -2.26 -17.63 7.61
N ASN A 78 -2.42 -18.97 7.60
CA ASN A 78 -1.86 -19.83 8.64
C ASN A 78 -0.37 -20.17 8.46
N GLN A 79 0.23 -19.85 7.32
CA GLN A 79 1.63 -20.18 6.99
C GLN A 79 2.31 -19.02 6.30
N LYS A 80 3.58 -18.77 6.65
CA LYS A 80 4.36 -17.67 6.07
C LYS A 80 4.59 -17.85 4.56
N ASP A 81 4.80 -19.08 4.08
CA ASP A 81 5.02 -19.33 2.64
C ASP A 81 3.86 -18.80 1.78
N LEU A 82 2.63 -18.77 2.31
CA LEU A 82 1.46 -18.28 1.60
C LEU A 82 1.40 -16.75 1.50
N THR A 83 2.34 -16.03 2.08
CA THR A 83 2.42 -14.56 1.93
C THR A 83 3.17 -14.14 0.67
N ASP A 84 3.79 -15.09 -0.05
CA ASP A 84 4.43 -14.82 -1.33
C ASP A 84 3.39 -14.45 -2.39
N ARG A 85 3.36 -13.14 -2.72
CA ARG A 85 2.38 -12.57 -3.63
C ARG A 85 2.49 -13.17 -5.03
N ALA A 86 3.70 -13.31 -5.54
CA ALA A 86 3.95 -13.81 -6.89
C ALA A 86 3.54 -15.28 -7.04
N ALA A 87 3.75 -16.09 -6.00
CA ALA A 87 3.45 -17.51 -6.03
C ALA A 87 1.97 -17.84 -5.83
N TYR A 88 1.22 -17.02 -5.09
CA TYR A 88 -0.14 -17.41 -4.65
C TYR A 88 -1.24 -16.39 -4.97
N TRP A 89 -0.89 -15.13 -5.28
CA TRP A 89 -1.89 -14.06 -5.29
C TRP A 89 -1.90 -13.21 -6.57
N ASP A 90 -0.90 -13.32 -7.45
CA ASP A 90 -0.84 -12.55 -8.70
C ASP A 90 -2.09 -12.76 -9.58
N GLU A 91 -2.58 -14.00 -9.70
CA GLU A 91 -3.80 -14.29 -10.47
C GLU A 91 -5.04 -13.70 -9.82
N THR A 92 -5.11 -13.73 -8.48
CA THR A 92 -6.23 -13.13 -7.73
C THR A 92 -6.24 -11.62 -7.92
N ASP A 93 -5.08 -10.97 -7.84
CA ASP A 93 -4.93 -9.55 -8.10
C ASP A 93 -5.41 -9.18 -9.50
N GLN A 94 -4.99 -9.95 -10.51
CA GLN A 94 -5.44 -9.75 -11.88
C GLN A 94 -6.95 -9.94 -12.06
N ARG A 95 -7.56 -10.93 -11.39
CA ARG A 95 -9.03 -11.14 -11.41
C ARG A 95 -9.77 -9.94 -10.83
N ILE A 96 -9.33 -9.42 -9.67
CA ILE A 96 -9.93 -8.23 -9.03
C ILE A 96 -9.80 -7.02 -9.97
N VAL A 97 -8.61 -6.78 -10.53
CA VAL A 97 -8.37 -5.69 -11.49
C VAL A 97 -9.26 -5.84 -12.73
N THR A 98 -9.46 -7.06 -13.23
CA THR A 98 -10.31 -7.34 -14.40
C THR A 98 -11.78 -7.10 -14.06
N ALA A 99 -12.25 -7.57 -12.92
CA ALA A 99 -13.61 -7.34 -12.43
C ALA A 99 -13.96 -5.84 -12.31
N TYR A 100 -13.01 -5.03 -11.85
CA TYR A 100 -13.19 -3.58 -11.77
C TYR A 100 -13.09 -2.88 -13.13
N ASN A 101 -12.00 -3.13 -13.89
CA ASN A 101 -11.69 -2.35 -15.10
C ASN A 101 -12.47 -2.76 -16.33
N PHE A 102 -12.75 -4.05 -16.50
CA PHE A 102 -13.29 -4.62 -17.74
C PHE A 102 -14.70 -5.17 -17.58
N GLU A 103 -14.92 -6.06 -16.63
CA GLU A 103 -16.21 -6.73 -16.44
C GLU A 103 -17.25 -5.84 -15.76
N LYS A 104 -16.79 -4.83 -14.98
CA LYS A 104 -17.64 -3.92 -14.21
C LYS A 104 -18.54 -4.62 -13.19
N THR A 105 -18.13 -5.82 -12.75
CA THR A 105 -18.78 -6.56 -11.66
C THR A 105 -18.42 -5.97 -10.31
N LEU A 106 -17.27 -5.27 -10.21
CA LEU A 106 -16.91 -4.41 -9.10
C LEU A 106 -17.05 -2.94 -9.52
N GLY A 107 -17.77 -2.15 -8.75
CA GLY A 107 -17.85 -0.70 -8.91
C GLY A 107 -16.75 0.03 -8.13
N THR A 108 -16.06 -0.65 -7.20
CA THR A 108 -15.01 -0.11 -6.33
C THR A 108 -13.72 -0.88 -6.56
N PRO A 109 -12.57 -0.21 -6.71
CA PRO A 109 -11.28 -0.90 -6.73
C PRO A 109 -11.06 -1.62 -5.40
N ALA A 110 -10.26 -2.69 -5.41
CA ALA A 110 -9.91 -3.38 -4.18
C ALA A 110 -8.42 -3.75 -4.17
N ASN A 111 -7.78 -3.50 -3.04
CA ASN A 111 -6.41 -3.86 -2.74
C ASN A 111 -6.38 -4.84 -1.57
N PHE A 112 -5.38 -5.69 -1.53
CA PHE A 112 -5.19 -6.55 -0.38
C PHE A 112 -3.71 -6.77 -0.06
N ILE A 113 -3.43 -6.95 1.21
CA ILE A 113 -2.13 -7.38 1.74
C ILE A 113 -2.29 -8.73 2.41
N VAL A 114 -1.27 -9.57 2.31
CA VAL A 114 -1.28 -10.90 2.90
C VAL A 114 -0.18 -11.02 3.94
N HIS A 115 -0.56 -11.41 5.14
CA HIS A 115 0.36 -11.71 6.21
C HIS A 115 0.01 -13.04 6.88
N SER A 116 1.03 -13.71 7.40
CA SER A 116 0.79 -14.83 8.32
C SER A 116 0.31 -14.30 9.67
N LEU A 117 -0.43 -15.13 10.41
CA LEU A 117 -0.86 -14.80 11.78
C LEU A 117 0.33 -14.45 12.67
N GLN A 118 1.46 -15.10 12.46
CA GLN A 118 2.70 -14.80 13.22
C GLN A 118 3.19 -13.38 12.92
N GLU A 119 3.28 -12.97 11.65
CA GLU A 119 3.75 -11.62 11.28
C GLU A 119 2.86 -10.52 11.83
N VAL A 120 1.53 -10.72 11.80
CA VAL A 120 0.59 -9.76 12.39
C VAL A 120 0.79 -9.68 13.91
N ASN A 121 0.88 -10.83 14.58
CA ASN A 121 1.10 -10.89 16.02
C ASN A 121 2.46 -10.32 16.46
N ASP A 122 3.50 -10.52 15.67
CA ASP A 122 4.81 -9.91 15.91
C ASP A 122 4.75 -8.39 15.68
N GLY A 123 3.99 -7.95 14.67
CA GLY A 123 3.72 -6.52 14.44
C GLY A 123 3.02 -5.86 15.61
N LEU A 124 2.00 -6.50 16.18
CA LEU A 124 1.28 -6.02 17.37
C LEU A 124 2.19 -5.99 18.62
N ALA A 125 2.99 -7.04 18.80
CA ALA A 125 3.93 -7.13 19.94
C ALA A 125 5.07 -6.10 19.86
N HIS A 126 5.45 -5.64 18.66
CA HIS A 126 6.48 -4.62 18.46
C HIS A 126 5.90 -3.21 18.25
N GLY A 127 4.61 -3.00 18.51
CA GLY A 127 3.98 -1.68 18.44
C GLY A 127 3.96 -1.07 17.04
N ARG A 128 3.73 -1.89 16.00
CA ARG A 128 3.50 -1.36 14.65
C ARG A 128 2.10 -0.78 14.58
N LEU A 129 2.02 0.54 14.52
CA LEU A 129 0.76 1.29 14.54
C LEU A 129 -0.20 0.86 13.42
N PHE A 130 0.32 0.46 12.26
CA PHE A 130 -0.49 -0.06 11.17
C PHE A 130 -1.42 -1.21 11.61
N PHE A 131 -0.86 -2.26 12.22
CA PHE A 131 -1.68 -3.40 12.69
C PHE A 131 -2.54 -3.04 13.89
N MET A 132 -2.07 -2.12 14.74
CA MET A 132 -2.85 -1.63 15.88
C MET A 132 -4.08 -0.85 15.41
N ASN A 133 -3.94 0.00 14.39
CA ASN A 133 -5.05 0.74 13.80
C ASN A 133 -6.06 -0.23 13.14
N ILE A 134 -5.57 -1.23 12.40
CA ILE A 134 -6.45 -2.27 11.82
C ILE A 134 -7.21 -3.02 12.93
N LEU A 135 -6.57 -3.35 14.05
CA LEU A 135 -7.24 -4.02 15.17
C LEU A 135 -8.32 -3.14 15.80
N ASN A 136 -8.11 -1.82 15.85
CA ASN A 136 -9.00 -0.85 16.45
C ASN A 136 -10.19 -0.50 15.52
N ASP A 137 -9.90 -0.15 14.27
CA ASP A 137 -10.86 0.44 13.35
C ASP A 137 -11.37 -0.56 12.29
N GLY A 138 -10.68 -1.69 12.11
CA GLY A 138 -10.99 -2.68 11.09
C GLY A 138 -12.29 -3.46 11.34
N ILE A 139 -12.85 -3.96 10.25
CA ILE A 139 -14.07 -4.77 10.23
C ILE A 139 -13.71 -6.19 9.82
N LEU A 140 -14.06 -7.14 10.67
CA LEU A 140 -13.84 -8.57 10.40
C LEU A 140 -14.86 -9.09 9.40
N LEU A 141 -14.42 -9.40 8.17
CA LEU A 141 -15.27 -9.97 7.12
C LEU A 141 -15.33 -11.49 7.19
N TYR A 142 -14.24 -12.10 7.65
CA TYR A 142 -14.15 -13.56 7.78
C TYR A 142 -13.22 -13.98 8.91
N GLU A 143 -13.58 -15.04 9.62
CA GLU A 143 -12.78 -15.69 10.65
C GLU A 143 -12.99 -17.21 10.60
N SER A 144 -11.91 -17.98 10.54
CA SER A 144 -11.96 -19.44 10.41
C SER A 144 -11.94 -20.18 11.73
N ASP A 145 -11.40 -19.57 12.75
CA ASP A 145 -11.21 -20.20 14.06
C ASP A 145 -10.98 -19.14 15.17
N ASP A 146 -11.03 -19.60 16.43
CA ASP A 146 -10.93 -18.77 17.63
C ASP A 146 -9.49 -18.32 17.95
N ARG A 147 -8.53 -18.39 17.04
CA ARG A 147 -7.17 -17.91 17.29
C ARG A 147 -7.15 -16.38 17.35
N PRO A 148 -7.04 -15.80 18.58
CA PRO A 148 -7.08 -14.36 18.74
C PRO A 148 -5.79 -13.73 18.19
N LEU A 149 -5.92 -12.48 17.79
CA LEU A 149 -4.75 -11.62 17.61
C LEU A 149 -4.18 -11.28 18.99
N LYS A 150 -2.84 -11.12 19.06
CA LYS A 150 -2.17 -10.73 20.31
C LYS A 150 -2.61 -9.33 20.73
N THR A 151 -2.62 -9.10 22.04
CA THR A 151 -2.81 -7.76 22.59
C THR A 151 -1.68 -6.84 22.11
N PRO A 152 -2.01 -5.67 21.55
CA PRO A 152 -1.00 -4.71 21.12
C PRO A 152 -0.12 -4.22 22.26
N ILE A 153 1.18 -4.08 22.00
CA ILE A 153 2.13 -3.45 22.92
C ILE A 153 2.66 -2.19 22.24
N PRO A 154 2.12 -0.99 22.57
CA PRO A 154 2.59 0.25 21.97
C PRO A 154 4.08 0.47 22.23
N LYS A 155 4.78 1.11 21.29
CA LYS A 155 6.15 1.60 21.53
C LYS A 155 6.11 2.69 22.60
N THR A 156 7.15 2.73 23.43
CA THR A 156 7.37 3.92 24.28
C THR A 156 7.68 5.12 23.37
N PRO A 157 7.45 6.37 23.84
CA PRO A 157 7.77 7.57 23.06
C PRO A 157 9.21 7.61 22.55
N ASP A 158 10.18 7.21 23.37
CA ASP A 158 11.59 7.12 22.96
C ASP A 158 11.82 6.10 21.84
N MET A 159 11.22 4.93 21.95
CA MET A 159 11.32 3.89 20.92
C MET A 159 10.63 4.31 19.62
N ALA A 160 9.50 5.01 19.73
CA ALA A 160 8.77 5.51 18.59
C ALA A 160 9.56 6.61 17.87
N LEU A 161 10.14 7.54 18.61
CA LEU A 161 10.99 8.61 18.08
C LEU A 161 12.22 8.04 17.38
N ALA A 162 12.97 7.17 18.07
CA ALA A 162 14.18 6.57 17.49
C ALA A 162 13.88 5.80 16.19
N ALA A 163 12.81 5.01 16.17
CA ALA A 163 12.41 4.28 14.96
C ALA A 163 11.99 5.22 13.82
N ALA A 164 11.22 6.28 14.11
CA ALA A 164 10.80 7.25 13.10
C ALA A 164 11.99 8.01 12.51
N GLU A 165 12.96 8.42 13.33
CA GLU A 165 14.19 9.10 12.89
C GLU A 165 15.06 8.18 12.02
N GLU A 166 15.23 6.91 12.41
CA GLU A 166 15.98 5.91 11.63
C GLU A 166 15.35 5.70 10.25
N TYR A 167 14.04 5.48 10.18
CA TYR A 167 13.33 5.29 8.92
C TYR A 167 13.39 6.52 8.03
N PHE A 168 13.18 7.70 8.59
CA PHE A 168 13.28 8.96 7.87
C PHE A 168 14.66 9.12 7.23
N LEU A 169 15.74 8.98 8.02
CA LEU A 169 17.10 9.14 7.52
C LEU A 169 17.43 8.15 6.42
N LYS A 170 17.03 6.88 6.59
CA LYS A 170 17.30 5.84 5.60
C LYS A 170 16.52 6.08 4.31
N TYR A 171 15.20 6.09 4.37
CA TYR A 171 14.35 6.05 3.17
C TYR A 171 14.33 7.37 2.42
N ILE A 172 14.31 8.50 3.13
CA ILE A 172 14.36 9.80 2.47
C ILE A 172 15.77 10.07 1.91
N GLY A 173 16.82 9.62 2.60
CA GLY A 173 18.17 9.64 2.07
C GLY A 173 18.35 8.78 0.81
N ASP A 174 17.79 7.57 0.79
CA ASP A 174 17.79 6.70 -0.39
C ASP A 174 17.01 7.34 -1.55
N ALA A 175 15.82 7.86 -1.28
CA ALA A 175 15.00 8.56 -2.28
C ALA A 175 15.74 9.75 -2.91
N THR A 176 16.43 10.56 -2.11
CA THR A 176 17.22 11.70 -2.60
C THR A 176 18.32 11.23 -3.54
N ARG A 177 19.07 10.18 -3.17
CA ARG A 177 20.13 9.62 -4.03
C ARG A 177 19.60 9.06 -5.34
N PHE A 178 18.48 8.33 -5.30
CA PHE A 178 17.83 7.82 -6.51
C PHE A 178 17.34 8.95 -7.40
N PHE A 179 16.79 10.01 -6.83
CA PHE A 179 16.32 11.17 -7.59
C PHE A 179 17.47 11.92 -8.28
N ASP A 180 18.60 12.14 -7.59
CA ASP A 180 19.77 12.76 -8.19
C ASP A 180 20.33 11.93 -9.35
N LEU A 181 20.41 10.61 -9.20
CA LEU A 181 20.81 9.72 -10.28
C LEU A 181 19.80 9.72 -11.44
N ALA A 182 18.52 9.81 -11.15
CA ALA A 182 17.46 9.90 -12.17
C ALA A 182 17.62 11.17 -13.02
N LYS A 183 17.91 12.32 -12.41
CA LYS A 183 18.19 13.58 -13.14
C LYS A 183 19.37 13.44 -14.10
N VAL A 184 20.48 12.86 -13.63
CA VAL A 184 21.65 12.59 -14.47
C VAL A 184 21.32 11.64 -15.64
N ALA A 185 20.50 10.61 -15.37
CA ALA A 185 20.08 9.68 -16.42
C ALA A 185 19.18 10.35 -17.48
N ILE A 186 18.28 11.26 -17.07
CA ILE A 186 17.44 12.07 -17.97
C ILE A 186 18.34 12.98 -18.85
N GLU A 187 19.30 13.66 -18.26
CA GLU A 187 20.25 14.54 -18.97
C GLU A 187 21.02 13.77 -20.07
N ARG A 188 21.31 12.51 -19.82
CA ARG A 188 22.06 11.63 -20.76
C ARG A 188 21.18 10.84 -21.71
N ASP A 189 19.85 11.07 -21.71
CA ASP A 189 18.86 10.32 -22.50
C ASP A 189 18.82 8.81 -22.19
N TYR A 190 19.22 8.39 -20.99
CA TYR A 190 19.08 7.01 -20.50
C TYR A 190 17.66 6.80 -19.96
N CYS A 191 16.69 6.81 -20.89
CA CYS A 191 15.27 6.94 -20.52
C CYS A 191 14.73 5.78 -19.66
N ASN A 192 15.11 4.55 -19.95
CA ASN A 192 14.59 3.38 -19.22
C ASN A 192 15.19 3.34 -17.81
N GLU A 193 16.47 3.62 -17.67
CA GLU A 193 17.20 3.72 -16.41
C GLU A 193 16.64 4.87 -15.55
N ALA A 194 16.40 6.03 -16.16
CA ALA A 194 15.78 7.17 -15.50
C ALA A 194 14.40 6.83 -14.95
N ALA A 195 13.56 6.13 -15.72
CA ALA A 195 12.25 5.69 -15.28
C ALA A 195 12.32 4.74 -14.07
N PHE A 196 13.27 3.79 -14.10
CA PHE A 196 13.50 2.89 -12.97
C PHE A 196 13.97 3.65 -11.71
N LEU A 197 14.90 4.60 -11.87
CA LEU A 197 15.40 5.40 -10.75
C LEU A 197 14.31 6.32 -10.18
N LEU A 198 13.45 6.91 -11.02
CA LEU A 198 12.28 7.66 -10.57
C LEU A 198 11.27 6.76 -9.83
N HIS A 199 11.05 5.53 -10.31
CA HIS A 199 10.22 4.57 -9.58
C HIS A 199 10.80 4.32 -8.18
N GLN A 200 12.12 4.06 -8.07
CA GLN A 200 12.77 3.84 -6.78
C GLN A 200 12.71 5.07 -5.87
N THR A 201 12.79 6.27 -6.43
CA THR A 201 12.57 7.52 -5.70
C THR A 201 11.19 7.55 -5.06
N VAL A 202 10.14 7.36 -5.86
CA VAL A 202 8.75 7.42 -5.41
C VAL A 202 8.43 6.31 -4.42
N GLU A 203 8.92 5.09 -4.67
CA GLU A 203 8.77 3.95 -3.76
C GLU A 203 9.36 4.26 -2.38
N ASN A 204 10.62 4.72 -2.33
CA ASN A 204 11.28 5.05 -1.07
C ASN A 204 10.62 6.21 -0.34
N LEU A 205 10.09 7.22 -1.04
CA LEU A 205 9.34 8.32 -0.42
C LEU A 205 8.08 7.81 0.28
N TYR A 206 7.28 6.97 -0.38
CA TYR A 206 6.09 6.40 0.23
C TYR A 206 6.42 5.45 1.38
N GLN A 207 7.41 4.56 1.20
CA GLN A 207 7.84 3.67 2.27
C GLN A 207 8.38 4.44 3.48
N GLY A 208 9.14 5.49 3.26
CA GLY A 208 9.65 6.36 4.32
C GLY A 208 8.54 7.04 5.11
N LEU A 209 7.51 7.55 4.42
CA LEU A 209 6.33 8.13 5.06
C LEU A 209 5.58 7.08 5.89
N LEU A 210 5.23 5.94 5.29
CA LEU A 210 4.50 4.86 5.96
C LEU A 210 5.22 4.37 7.21
N LEU A 211 6.53 4.15 7.11
CA LEU A 211 7.35 3.71 8.23
C LEU A 211 7.47 4.75 9.32
N THR A 212 7.61 6.03 8.99
CA THR A 212 7.70 7.13 9.96
C THR A 212 6.40 7.29 10.76
N PHE A 213 5.25 7.08 10.10
CA PHE A 213 3.93 7.26 10.72
C PHE A 213 3.40 6.00 11.38
N THR A 214 3.60 4.82 10.76
CA THR A 214 2.91 3.58 11.15
C THR A 214 3.85 2.46 11.60
N PHE A 215 5.15 2.64 11.45
CA PHE A 215 6.21 1.63 11.69
C PHE A 215 6.02 0.36 10.85
N TYR A 216 5.37 0.51 9.69
CA TYR A 216 5.09 -0.57 8.76
C TYR A 216 5.07 -0.08 7.31
N THR A 217 5.52 -0.92 6.40
CA THR A 217 5.29 -0.83 4.97
C THR A 217 5.07 -2.23 4.41
N PRO A 218 4.16 -2.44 3.45
CA PRO A 218 4.02 -3.73 2.78
C PRO A 218 5.29 -4.06 1.98
N TYR A 219 5.61 -5.35 1.88
CA TYR A 219 6.69 -5.84 1.01
C TYR A 219 6.19 -5.89 -0.45
N ASP A 220 5.91 -4.72 -1.00
CA ASP A 220 5.40 -4.59 -2.37
C ASP A 220 6.08 -3.40 -3.07
N HIS A 221 6.41 -3.60 -4.35
CA HIS A 221 6.95 -2.55 -5.22
C HIS A 221 5.85 -1.83 -6.01
N ASN A 222 4.59 -2.05 -5.67
CA ASN A 222 3.43 -1.42 -6.29
C ASN A 222 3.22 0.00 -5.76
N ILE A 223 3.82 0.97 -6.42
CA ILE A 223 3.71 2.39 -6.03
C ILE A 223 2.28 2.95 -6.12
N LEU A 224 1.34 2.31 -6.81
CA LEU A 224 -0.08 2.67 -6.74
C LEU A 224 -0.62 2.36 -5.34
N PHE A 225 -0.41 1.15 -4.87
CA PHE A 225 -0.86 0.73 -3.54
C PHE A 225 -0.16 1.51 -2.41
N LEU A 226 1.17 1.73 -2.52
CA LEU A 226 1.88 2.56 -1.56
C LEU A 226 1.35 4.00 -1.52
N ARG A 227 0.98 4.55 -2.68
CA ARG A 227 0.35 5.87 -2.79
C ARG A 227 -0.98 5.91 -2.06
N ASP A 228 -1.85 4.92 -2.26
CA ASP A 228 -3.17 4.90 -1.65
C ASP A 228 -3.04 4.85 -0.11
N LEU A 229 -2.15 4.01 0.44
CA LEU A 229 -1.83 3.99 1.86
C LEU A 229 -1.24 5.32 2.38
N ALA A 230 -0.41 6.00 1.57
CA ALA A 230 0.19 7.28 1.93
C ALA A 230 -0.86 8.41 1.92
N GLU A 231 -1.75 8.43 0.95
CA GLU A 231 -2.87 9.38 0.86
C GLU A 231 -3.87 9.20 2.01
N ASP A 232 -3.99 8.01 2.58
CA ASP A 232 -4.75 7.74 3.81
C ASP A 232 -4.09 8.33 5.07
N ILE A 233 -2.76 8.47 5.09
CA ILE A 233 -2.06 9.18 6.18
C ILE A 233 -2.29 10.68 6.08
N ASP A 234 -2.12 11.25 4.87
CA ASP A 234 -2.31 12.69 4.65
C ASP A 234 -2.86 12.98 3.26
N ARG A 235 -4.08 13.52 3.21
CA ARG A 235 -4.78 13.84 1.96
C ARG A 235 -4.12 14.96 1.13
N SER A 236 -3.19 15.72 1.68
CA SER A 236 -2.43 16.69 0.89
C SER A 236 -1.56 16.03 -0.18
N LEU A 237 -1.24 14.73 -0.03
CA LEU A 237 -0.50 13.96 -1.03
C LEU A 237 -1.32 13.66 -2.29
N PHE A 238 -2.63 13.75 -2.20
CA PHE A 238 -3.58 13.46 -3.27
C PHE A 238 -3.33 14.30 -4.53
N ASP A 239 -3.03 15.59 -4.35
CA ASP A 239 -2.84 16.53 -5.45
C ASP A 239 -1.43 16.45 -6.08
N VAL A 240 -0.54 15.61 -5.54
CA VAL A 240 0.81 15.46 -6.09
C VAL A 240 0.77 14.85 -7.49
N TRP A 241 -0.06 13.84 -7.68
CA TRP A 241 -0.17 13.14 -8.97
C TRP A 241 -1.51 13.44 -9.62
N PRO A 242 -1.54 14.34 -10.63
CA PRO A 242 -2.75 14.59 -11.39
C PRO A 242 -3.28 13.30 -12.03
N ARG A 243 -4.60 13.10 -11.97
CA ARG A 243 -5.27 11.91 -12.49
C ARG A 243 -6.55 12.23 -13.27
N GLY A 244 -6.73 13.51 -13.61
CA GLY A 244 -7.89 14.00 -14.33
C GLY A 244 -7.93 13.52 -15.78
N THR A 245 -6.80 13.49 -16.46
CA THR A 245 -6.70 13.09 -17.86
C THR A 245 -6.24 11.65 -18.05
N ARG A 246 -6.53 11.08 -19.23
CA ARG A 246 -6.02 9.75 -19.59
C ARG A 246 -4.49 9.72 -19.69
N ARG A 247 -3.86 10.83 -20.15
CA ARG A 247 -2.40 10.96 -20.26
C ARG A 247 -1.74 10.89 -18.87
N GLU A 248 -2.22 11.65 -17.91
CA GLU A 248 -1.67 11.67 -16.54
C GLU A 248 -1.69 10.29 -15.89
N ARG A 249 -2.84 9.60 -15.97
CA ARG A 249 -2.94 8.22 -15.46
C ARG A 249 -2.00 7.27 -16.16
N ALA A 250 -1.85 7.40 -17.50
CA ALA A 250 -0.94 6.57 -18.28
C ALA A 250 0.53 6.82 -17.93
N LEU A 251 0.92 8.07 -17.62
CA LEU A 251 2.28 8.40 -17.20
C LEU A 251 2.61 7.78 -15.84
N TYR A 252 1.72 7.88 -14.88
CA TYR A 252 1.92 7.23 -13.58
C TYR A 252 1.96 5.70 -13.72
N GLN A 253 1.13 5.12 -14.60
CA GLN A 253 1.18 3.69 -14.90
C GLN A 253 2.51 3.29 -15.54
N LYS A 254 3.08 4.12 -16.44
CA LYS A 254 4.43 3.89 -17.00
C LYS A 254 5.49 3.91 -15.89
N LEU A 255 5.40 4.84 -14.95
CA LEU A 255 6.30 4.88 -13.79
C LEU A 255 6.21 3.61 -12.95
N LYS A 256 4.99 3.15 -12.63
CA LYS A 256 4.77 1.86 -11.96
C LYS A 256 5.42 0.71 -12.71
N ASP A 257 5.19 0.65 -14.02
CA ASP A 257 5.69 -0.44 -14.87
C ASP A 257 7.23 -0.42 -15.01
N ALA A 258 7.88 0.71 -14.76
CA ALA A 258 9.33 0.87 -14.89
C ALA A 258 10.11 -0.10 -13.99
N TYR A 259 9.58 -0.45 -12.83
CA TYR A 259 10.22 -1.41 -11.92
C TYR A 259 10.52 -2.75 -12.58
N ARG A 260 9.57 -3.30 -13.30
CA ARG A 260 9.72 -4.61 -13.99
C ARG A 260 10.09 -4.42 -15.47
N LYS A 261 9.30 -3.61 -16.20
CA LYS A 261 9.41 -3.48 -17.65
C LYS A 261 10.60 -2.63 -18.07
N GLY A 262 11.00 -1.61 -17.31
CA GLY A 262 12.14 -0.75 -17.61
C GLY A 262 13.46 -1.53 -17.71
N ARG A 263 13.60 -2.59 -16.91
CA ARG A 263 14.81 -3.42 -16.86
C ARG A 263 14.80 -4.61 -17.83
N TYR A 264 13.62 -5.19 -18.11
CA TYR A 264 13.55 -6.49 -18.79
C TYR A 264 12.75 -6.49 -20.10
N SER A 265 11.93 -5.46 -20.35
CA SER A 265 11.08 -5.45 -21.54
C SER A 265 11.68 -4.63 -22.67
N ARG A 266 11.87 -5.26 -23.83
CA ARG A 266 12.28 -4.58 -25.06
C ARG A 266 11.22 -3.60 -25.60
N HIS A 267 10.00 -3.67 -25.10
CA HIS A 267 8.87 -2.86 -25.55
C HIS A 267 8.57 -1.68 -24.64
N TYR A 268 9.24 -1.57 -23.49
CA TYR A 268 9.07 -0.41 -22.62
C TYR A 268 9.67 0.82 -23.31
N ARG A 269 8.88 1.87 -23.42
CA ARG A 269 9.29 3.15 -24.01
C ARG A 269 8.71 4.29 -23.20
N ILE A 270 9.55 5.24 -22.86
CA ILE A 270 9.19 6.49 -22.22
C ILE A 270 10.01 7.62 -22.85
N SER A 271 9.39 8.76 -23.10
CA SER A 271 10.07 9.91 -23.68
C SER A 271 10.74 10.74 -22.58
N ARG A 272 11.70 11.57 -22.98
CA ARG A 272 12.35 12.55 -22.09
C ARG A 272 11.32 13.53 -21.50
N GLU A 273 10.38 14.01 -22.31
CA GLU A 273 9.29 14.90 -21.86
C GLU A 273 8.43 14.24 -20.77
N ASP A 274 8.07 12.94 -20.95
CA ASP A 274 7.32 12.17 -19.96
C ASP A 274 8.12 12.02 -18.64
N LEU A 275 9.44 11.80 -18.74
CA LEU A 275 10.34 11.68 -17.58
C LEU A 275 10.50 13.02 -16.84
N GLU A 276 10.65 14.13 -17.55
CA GLU A 276 10.74 15.48 -16.95
C GLU A 276 9.43 15.81 -16.20
N TRP A 277 8.27 15.46 -16.78
CA TRP A 277 6.98 15.60 -16.09
C TRP A 277 6.91 14.75 -14.81
N LEU A 278 7.31 13.48 -14.89
CA LEU A 278 7.33 12.57 -13.73
C LEU A 278 8.31 13.05 -12.65
N ALA A 279 9.49 13.54 -13.06
CA ALA A 279 10.50 14.06 -12.13
C ALA A 279 9.99 15.29 -11.37
N GLY A 280 9.30 16.21 -12.06
CA GLY A 280 8.71 17.38 -11.40
C GLY A 280 7.68 16.98 -10.33
N HIS A 281 6.83 16.00 -10.58
CA HIS A 281 5.89 15.50 -9.58
C HIS A 281 6.57 14.70 -8.45
N ALA A 282 7.62 13.93 -8.76
CA ALA A 282 8.41 13.22 -7.75
C ALA A 282 9.12 14.20 -6.80
N GLU A 283 9.59 15.33 -7.31
CA GLU A 283 10.19 16.41 -6.49
C GLU A 283 9.17 17.01 -5.53
N VAL A 284 7.95 17.34 -6.01
CA VAL A 284 6.84 17.83 -5.17
C VAL A 284 6.48 16.79 -4.11
N LEU A 285 6.41 15.48 -4.47
CA LEU A 285 6.20 14.41 -3.52
C LEU A 285 7.28 14.42 -2.44
N GLY A 286 8.55 14.51 -2.83
CA GLY A 286 9.68 14.52 -1.91
C GLY A 286 9.58 15.66 -0.89
N GLN A 287 9.26 16.88 -1.34
CA GLN A 287 9.08 18.05 -0.46
C GLN A 287 7.95 17.83 0.55
N ARG A 288 6.79 17.33 0.11
CA ARG A 288 5.64 17.08 1.00
C ARG A 288 5.94 15.98 2.00
N VAL A 289 6.45 14.84 1.55
CA VAL A 289 6.81 13.71 2.42
C VAL A 289 7.86 14.14 3.46
N HIS A 290 8.88 14.89 3.05
CA HIS A 290 9.89 15.42 3.97
C HIS A 290 9.24 16.27 5.07
N THR A 291 8.37 17.22 4.69
CA THR A 291 7.67 18.09 5.64
C THR A 291 6.80 17.31 6.62
N LEU A 292 6.01 16.35 6.10
CA LEU A 292 5.13 15.50 6.92
C LEU A 292 5.95 14.66 7.93
N CYS A 293 7.00 14.00 7.46
CA CYS A 293 7.86 13.20 8.33
C CYS A 293 8.55 14.04 9.42
N GLN A 294 9.04 15.23 9.08
CA GLN A 294 9.64 16.14 10.08
C GLN A 294 8.62 16.61 11.11
N SER A 295 7.39 16.93 10.69
CA SER A 295 6.30 17.28 11.61
C SER A 295 5.99 16.13 12.56
N ARG A 296 5.91 14.90 12.04
CA ARG A 296 5.68 13.70 12.84
C ARG A 296 6.80 13.44 13.85
N ILE A 297 8.05 13.56 13.44
CA ILE A 297 9.21 13.41 14.33
C ILE A 297 9.20 14.49 15.43
N ALA A 298 8.83 15.74 15.10
CA ALA A 298 8.70 16.81 16.07
C ALA A 298 7.58 16.53 17.10
N GLU A 299 6.45 15.94 16.70
CA GLU A 299 5.40 15.49 17.60
C GLU A 299 5.90 14.41 18.56
N LEU A 300 6.57 13.39 18.02
CA LEU A 300 7.13 12.30 18.84
C LEU A 300 8.18 12.82 19.83
N ARG A 301 9.01 13.78 19.42
CA ARG A 301 10.02 14.42 20.31
C ARG A 301 9.36 15.17 21.46
N ARG A 302 8.26 15.89 21.20
CA ARG A 302 7.47 16.52 22.28
C ARG A 302 6.90 15.51 23.25
N ALA A 303 6.35 14.40 22.74
CA ALA A 303 5.80 13.33 23.59
C ALA A 303 6.86 12.67 24.49
N VAL A 304 8.13 12.64 24.10
CA VAL A 304 9.25 12.21 24.96
C VAL A 304 9.49 13.24 26.07
N THR A 305 9.52 14.54 25.72
CA THR A 305 9.78 15.61 26.68
C THR A 305 8.69 15.74 27.74
N ASP A 306 7.42 15.52 27.38
CA ASP A 306 6.27 15.63 28.28
C ASP A 306 6.18 14.48 29.31
N GLN A 307 7.00 13.44 29.17
CA GLN A 307 7.07 12.30 30.10
C GLN A 307 8.25 12.41 31.10
N THR A 308 9.16 13.34 30.88
CA THR A 308 10.30 13.64 31.76
C THR A 308 9.98 14.77 32.68
#